data_b89bb3d2ed215a46bfb6d2067e1e9e79
#
_entry.id   b89bb3d2ed215a46bfb6d2067e1e9e79
#
_cell.length_a   1.000
_cell.length_b   1.000
_cell.length_c   1.000
_cell.angle_alpha   90.00
_cell.angle_beta   90.00
_cell.angle_gamma   90.00
#
_symmetry.space_group_name_H-M   'P 1'
#
loop_
_entity.id
_entity.type
_entity.pdbx_description
1 polymer ?
#
loop_
_entity_poly.entity_id
_entity_poly.type
_entity_poly.pdbx_seq_one_letter_code
_entity_poly.pdbx_strand_id
1 'polypeptide(L)'
;GEFLTLLGPSGSGKTTFLMVLAGFEAATSGHLTLDGADMTGMPAEARAFGMVFQGYALFPHMTVEQNIAFPLKVQGRSTNDITRRVAEMVEMVGLGGHGHKRPSGLSGGQQQRVALARALAYDPPVLLLDEPFSALDKNLRGQMQDEVRRLHRELGTTFVFVTHDQSEALALSSRVAIFERGVLQQVAAPKHVYERPANRFVAEFLGDINILPLSDVTTSGSGSKATFEGQSLQITGDPGAPGQSLAVRPEHMALQMTAPAGGNAIAANLRDLTYLGAQTQLTLSTPGNVPLMLSMPTAALPSGLTPNAQVWVAWPDDQGRFL
;
A
#
# COMPACT_ATOMS: atom_id res chain seq x y z
N GLY A 1 -15.51 -8.47 6.70
CA GLY A 1 -14.34 -9.19 6.23
C GLY A 1 -13.52 -8.45 5.17
N GLU A 2 -13.41 -7.11 5.24
CA GLU A 2 -12.58 -6.33 4.33
C GLU A 2 -11.14 -6.19 4.87
N PHE A 3 -10.16 -6.13 3.97
CA PHE A 3 -8.79 -5.74 4.29
C PHE A 3 -8.57 -4.28 3.84
N LEU A 4 -8.69 -3.33 4.76
CA LEU A 4 -8.49 -1.90 4.49
C LEU A 4 -7.09 -1.48 4.93
N THR A 5 -6.30 -0.91 4.02
CA THR A 5 -5.00 -0.32 4.38
C THR A 5 -5.07 1.21 4.44
N LEU A 6 -4.56 1.76 5.53
CA LEU A 6 -4.28 3.18 5.71
C LEU A 6 -2.84 3.43 5.27
N LEU A 7 -2.66 4.13 4.15
CA LEU A 7 -1.38 4.37 3.51
C LEU A 7 -1.07 5.88 3.47
N GLY A 8 0.18 6.27 3.60
CA GLY A 8 0.59 7.67 3.49
C GLY A 8 1.97 7.92 4.12
N PRO A 9 2.58 9.08 3.91
CA PRO A 9 3.88 9.40 4.48
C PRO A 9 3.84 9.44 6.02
N SER A 10 5.01 9.41 6.65
CA SER A 10 5.12 9.57 8.09
C SER A 10 4.50 10.90 8.54
N GLY A 11 3.77 10.88 9.65
CA GLY A 11 3.06 12.07 10.17
C GLY A 11 1.77 12.43 9.42
N SER A 12 1.27 11.61 8.51
CA SER A 12 0.00 11.88 7.79
C SER A 12 -1.28 11.58 8.59
N GLY A 13 -1.18 11.16 9.87
CA GLY A 13 -2.33 10.96 10.75
C GLY A 13 -2.88 9.54 10.81
N LYS A 14 -2.29 8.56 10.10
CA LYS A 14 -2.76 7.16 10.04
C LYS A 14 -2.86 6.48 11.41
N THR A 15 -1.77 6.53 12.19
CA THR A 15 -1.74 5.95 13.54
C THR A 15 -2.74 6.66 14.47
N THR A 16 -2.86 7.99 14.41
CA THR A 16 -3.88 8.73 15.17
C THR A 16 -5.29 8.26 14.80
N PHE A 17 -5.58 8.13 13.51
CA PHE A 17 -6.86 7.59 13.05
C PHE A 17 -7.09 6.16 13.55
N LEU A 18 -6.05 5.30 13.52
CA LEU A 18 -6.14 3.95 14.06
C LEU A 18 -6.42 3.96 15.58
N MET A 19 -5.79 4.88 16.34
CA MET A 19 -6.02 5.02 17.79
C MET A 19 -7.43 5.49 18.10
N VAL A 20 -8.01 6.37 17.26
CA VAL A 20 -9.44 6.74 17.35
C VAL A 20 -10.33 5.53 17.06
N LEU A 21 -10.04 4.72 16.04
CA LEU A 21 -10.76 3.48 15.78
C LEU A 21 -10.66 2.49 16.94
N ALA A 22 -9.48 2.36 17.55
CA ALA A 22 -9.25 1.49 18.68
C ALA A 22 -9.91 1.96 20.00
N GLY A 23 -10.26 3.24 20.09
CA GLY A 23 -10.84 3.84 21.31
C GLY A 23 -9.83 4.33 22.33
N PHE A 24 -8.55 4.43 21.95
CA PHE A 24 -7.50 5.04 22.79
C PHE A 24 -7.50 6.57 22.71
N GLU A 25 -8.02 7.12 21.61
CA GLU A 25 -8.16 8.55 21.36
C GLU A 25 -9.63 8.88 21.07
N ALA A 26 -10.10 10.02 21.58
CA ALA A 26 -11.46 10.50 21.32
C ALA A 26 -11.54 11.18 19.96
N ALA A 27 -12.59 10.89 19.19
CA ALA A 27 -12.87 11.66 17.99
C ALA A 27 -13.37 13.05 18.35
N THR A 28 -12.81 14.09 17.71
CA THR A 28 -13.28 15.49 17.91
C THR A 28 -14.67 15.67 17.32
N SER A 29 -14.97 14.98 16.23
CA SER A 29 -16.27 15.00 15.54
C SER A 29 -16.46 13.75 14.68
N GLY A 30 -17.69 13.53 14.21
CA GLY A 30 -18.04 12.35 13.41
C GLY A 30 -18.54 11.19 14.26
N HIS A 31 -18.87 10.09 13.58
CA HIS A 31 -19.42 8.88 14.20
C HIS A 31 -18.68 7.65 13.72
N LEU A 32 -18.46 6.70 14.63
CA LEU A 32 -17.96 5.37 14.34
C LEU A 32 -19.09 4.36 14.61
N THR A 33 -19.46 3.58 13.60
CA THR A 33 -20.45 2.53 13.73
C THR A 33 -19.88 1.18 13.35
N LEU A 34 -20.26 0.13 14.07
CA LEU A 34 -19.98 -1.26 13.75
C LEU A 34 -21.32 -2.01 13.68
N ASP A 35 -21.63 -2.59 12.52
CA ASP A 35 -22.89 -3.30 12.28
C ASP A 35 -24.14 -2.50 12.68
N GLY A 36 -24.10 -1.17 12.48
CA GLY A 36 -25.17 -0.24 12.82
C GLY A 36 -25.19 0.23 14.28
N ALA A 37 -24.37 -0.33 15.15
CA ALA A 37 -24.23 0.13 16.55
C ALA A 37 -23.22 1.29 16.63
N ASP A 38 -23.55 2.35 17.39
CA ASP A 38 -22.66 3.47 17.63
C ASP A 38 -21.55 3.07 18.62
N MET A 39 -20.30 3.16 18.16
CA MET A 39 -19.09 2.87 18.92
C MET A 39 -18.32 4.13 19.32
N THR A 40 -18.78 5.33 18.93
CA THR A 40 -18.02 6.58 19.02
C THR A 40 -17.53 6.88 20.43
N GLY A 41 -18.40 6.80 21.43
CA GLY A 41 -18.06 7.04 22.85
C GLY A 41 -17.55 5.83 23.61
N MET A 42 -17.41 4.66 22.98
CA MET A 42 -16.95 3.45 23.66
C MET A 42 -15.44 3.48 23.92
N PRO A 43 -14.96 3.17 25.13
CA PRO A 43 -13.55 2.99 25.41
C PRO A 43 -13.01 1.71 24.77
N ALA A 44 -11.67 1.62 24.62
CA ALA A 44 -11.01 0.55 23.88
C ALA A 44 -11.39 -0.86 24.37
N GLU A 45 -11.46 -1.07 25.68
CA GLU A 45 -11.82 -2.36 26.28
C GLU A 45 -13.25 -2.81 25.96
N ALA A 46 -14.16 -1.87 25.71
CA ALA A 46 -15.55 -2.18 25.35
C ALA A 46 -15.76 -2.45 23.87
N ARG A 47 -14.86 -1.94 22.99
CA ARG A 47 -14.94 -2.18 21.54
C ARG A 47 -14.60 -3.61 21.14
N ALA A 48 -13.84 -4.31 21.97
CA ALA A 48 -13.37 -5.68 21.73
C ALA A 48 -12.63 -5.86 20.39
N PHE A 49 -11.94 -4.84 19.90
CA PHE A 49 -11.12 -4.92 18.71
C PHE A 49 -9.76 -5.55 19.02
N GLY A 50 -9.28 -6.44 18.13
CA GLY A 50 -7.91 -6.95 18.21
C GLY A 50 -6.92 -5.86 17.80
N MET A 51 -5.78 -5.75 18.50
CA MET A 51 -4.76 -4.78 18.12
C MET A 51 -3.35 -5.37 18.20
N VAL A 52 -2.57 -5.11 17.14
CA VAL A 52 -1.13 -5.38 17.08
C VAL A 52 -0.43 -4.04 16.88
N PHE A 53 0.40 -3.68 17.87
CA PHE A 53 1.19 -2.45 17.86
C PHE A 53 2.50 -2.64 17.10
N GLN A 54 3.11 -1.57 16.63
CA GLN A 54 4.38 -1.55 15.88
C GLN A 54 5.51 -2.33 16.59
N GLY A 55 5.59 -2.26 17.92
CA GLY A 55 6.57 -3.01 18.73
C GLY A 55 6.03 -4.32 19.31
N TYR A 56 4.96 -4.89 18.75
CA TYR A 56 4.27 -6.12 19.17
C TYR A 56 3.66 -6.07 20.59
N ALA A 57 4.18 -5.25 21.49
CA ALA A 57 3.73 -5.05 22.89
C ALA A 57 3.50 -6.38 23.64
N LEU A 58 4.38 -7.38 23.44
CA LEU A 58 4.33 -8.64 24.15
C LEU A 58 4.75 -8.45 25.62
N PHE A 59 4.12 -9.21 26.52
CA PHE A 59 4.52 -9.24 27.92
C PHE A 59 5.83 -10.04 28.05
N PRO A 60 6.98 -9.41 28.36
CA PRO A 60 8.29 -10.05 28.27
C PRO A 60 8.51 -11.13 29.33
N HIS A 61 7.77 -11.06 30.46
CA HIS A 61 7.82 -12.01 31.55
C HIS A 61 6.90 -13.23 31.36
N MET A 62 6.00 -13.19 30.37
CA MET A 62 5.07 -14.26 30.01
C MET A 62 5.62 -15.13 28.89
N THR A 63 5.24 -16.42 28.89
CA THR A 63 5.49 -17.31 27.75
C THR A 63 4.58 -16.98 26.55
N VAL A 64 4.80 -17.64 25.41
CA VAL A 64 3.91 -17.56 24.22
C VAL A 64 2.47 -17.90 24.61
N GLU A 65 2.27 -19.07 25.24
CA GLU A 65 0.93 -19.48 25.69
C GLU A 65 0.30 -18.50 26.66
N GLN A 66 1.09 -17.97 27.62
CA GLN A 66 0.60 -16.98 28.57
C GLN A 66 0.22 -15.65 27.92
N ASN A 67 0.98 -15.19 26.93
CA ASN A 67 0.65 -14.00 26.14
C ASN A 67 -0.69 -14.19 25.42
N ILE A 68 -0.89 -15.34 24.75
CA ILE A 68 -2.12 -15.64 24.00
C ILE A 68 -3.30 -15.83 24.98
N ALA A 69 -3.09 -16.47 26.12
CA ALA A 69 -4.12 -16.69 27.14
C ALA A 69 -4.58 -15.41 27.84
N PHE A 70 -3.74 -14.36 27.87
CA PHE A 70 -3.99 -13.16 28.67
C PHE A 70 -5.35 -12.51 28.38
N PRO A 71 -5.73 -12.17 27.15
CA PRO A 71 -7.03 -11.54 26.90
C PRO A 71 -8.21 -12.45 27.24
N LEU A 72 -8.07 -13.76 27.09
CA LEU A 72 -9.12 -14.72 27.44
C LEU A 72 -9.37 -14.79 28.96
N LYS A 73 -8.29 -14.66 29.74
CA LYS A 73 -8.37 -14.58 31.23
C LYS A 73 -9.06 -13.29 31.65
N VAL A 74 -8.75 -12.15 31.00
CA VAL A 74 -9.41 -10.86 31.28
C VAL A 74 -10.90 -10.94 30.98
N GLN A 75 -11.30 -11.69 29.95
CA GLN A 75 -12.71 -11.96 29.65
C GLN A 75 -13.39 -12.96 30.61
N GLY A 76 -12.67 -13.55 31.57
CA GLY A 76 -13.22 -14.51 32.52
C GLY A 76 -13.58 -15.86 31.90
N ARG A 77 -12.97 -16.27 30.77
CA ARG A 77 -13.24 -17.59 30.17
C ARG A 77 -12.76 -18.73 31.06
N SER A 78 -13.38 -19.91 30.93
CA SER A 78 -13.01 -21.09 31.70
C SER A 78 -11.59 -21.56 31.35
N THR A 79 -10.89 -22.20 32.31
CA THR A 79 -9.54 -22.74 32.08
C THR A 79 -9.50 -23.72 30.91
N ASN A 80 -10.52 -24.56 30.76
CA ASN A 80 -10.59 -25.53 29.66
C ASN A 80 -10.72 -24.83 28.29
N ASP A 81 -11.56 -23.79 28.20
CA ASP A 81 -11.69 -22.99 26.96
C ASP A 81 -10.42 -22.26 26.62
N ILE A 82 -9.75 -21.67 27.63
CA ILE A 82 -8.46 -21.00 27.45
C ILE A 82 -7.43 -21.98 26.90
N THR A 83 -7.28 -23.16 27.53
CA THR A 83 -6.28 -24.14 27.09
C THR A 83 -6.51 -24.60 25.68
N ARG A 84 -7.78 -24.92 25.31
CA ARG A 84 -8.15 -25.29 23.95
C ARG A 84 -7.85 -24.17 22.96
N ARG A 85 -8.32 -22.95 23.26
CA ARG A 85 -8.15 -21.81 22.35
C ARG A 85 -6.69 -21.40 22.15
N VAL A 86 -5.87 -21.46 23.21
CA VAL A 86 -4.43 -21.21 23.12
C VAL A 86 -3.75 -22.23 22.20
N ALA A 87 -4.07 -23.52 22.32
CA ALA A 87 -3.53 -24.55 21.45
C ALA A 87 -3.93 -24.30 19.97
N GLU A 88 -5.21 -23.97 19.70
CA GLU A 88 -5.68 -23.61 18.37
C GLU A 88 -4.90 -22.40 17.79
N MET A 89 -4.69 -21.36 18.57
CA MET A 89 -3.96 -20.17 18.13
C MET A 89 -2.49 -20.43 17.86
N VAL A 90 -1.82 -21.23 18.72
CA VAL A 90 -0.41 -21.62 18.53
C VAL A 90 -0.24 -22.40 17.21
N GLU A 91 -1.14 -23.32 16.89
CA GLU A 91 -1.14 -24.06 15.63
C GLU A 91 -1.45 -23.14 14.44
N MET A 92 -2.48 -22.29 14.57
CA MET A 92 -2.90 -21.36 13.51
C MET A 92 -1.76 -20.46 13.01
N VAL A 93 -0.88 -20.00 13.92
CA VAL A 93 0.26 -19.13 13.58
C VAL A 93 1.57 -19.88 13.40
N GLY A 94 1.54 -21.22 13.35
CA GLY A 94 2.72 -22.06 13.13
C GLY A 94 3.80 -21.96 14.21
N LEU A 95 3.39 -21.85 15.49
CA LEU A 95 4.30 -21.78 16.64
C LEU A 95 4.30 -23.07 17.48
N GLY A 96 3.92 -24.21 16.90
CA GLY A 96 3.99 -25.53 17.53
C GLY A 96 5.37 -25.76 18.17
N GLY A 97 5.40 -26.25 19.40
CA GLY A 97 6.64 -26.50 20.17
C GLY A 97 7.30 -25.24 20.76
N HIS A 98 6.76 -24.03 20.54
CA HIS A 98 7.31 -22.78 21.08
C HIS A 98 6.50 -22.19 22.25
N GLY A 99 5.39 -22.82 22.64
CA GLY A 99 4.44 -22.33 23.63
C GLY A 99 5.04 -21.93 24.99
N HIS A 100 6.08 -22.68 25.44
CA HIS A 100 6.78 -22.46 26.71
C HIS A 100 7.86 -21.35 26.65
N LYS A 101 8.25 -20.87 25.43
CA LYS A 101 9.29 -19.85 25.28
C LYS A 101 8.78 -18.46 25.67
N ARG A 102 9.69 -17.61 26.12
CA ARG A 102 9.44 -16.18 26.34
C ARG A 102 9.79 -15.37 25.08
N PRO A 103 9.26 -14.15 24.92
CA PRO A 103 9.57 -13.29 23.78
C PRO A 103 11.06 -13.11 23.48
N SER A 104 11.92 -13.02 24.52
CA SER A 104 13.37 -12.90 24.37
C SER A 104 14.05 -14.11 23.70
N GLY A 105 13.40 -15.26 23.67
CA GLY A 105 13.88 -16.48 23.00
C GLY A 105 13.27 -16.72 21.62
N LEU A 106 12.63 -15.70 21.03
CA LEU A 106 11.95 -15.77 19.74
C LEU A 106 12.55 -14.79 18.72
N SER A 107 12.54 -15.16 17.44
CA SER A 107 12.84 -14.23 16.34
C SER A 107 11.76 -13.14 16.24
N GLY A 108 12.06 -12.01 15.57
CA GLY A 108 11.08 -10.94 15.36
C GLY A 108 9.79 -11.41 14.69
N GLY A 109 9.87 -12.26 13.67
CA GLY A 109 8.69 -12.84 13.04
C GLY A 109 7.90 -13.79 13.93
N GLN A 110 8.58 -14.54 14.80
CA GLN A 110 7.89 -15.36 15.81
C GLN A 110 7.19 -14.50 16.87
N GLN A 111 7.81 -13.41 17.32
CA GLN A 111 7.17 -12.43 18.22
C GLN A 111 5.93 -11.81 17.60
N GLN A 112 5.99 -11.45 16.32
CA GLN A 112 4.86 -10.93 15.58
C GLN A 112 3.71 -11.95 15.50
N ARG A 113 4.01 -13.21 15.19
CA ARG A 113 3.00 -14.29 15.19
C ARG A 113 2.34 -14.47 16.56
N VAL A 114 3.09 -14.34 17.66
CA VAL A 114 2.51 -14.33 19.01
C VAL A 114 1.57 -13.15 19.22
N ALA A 115 1.95 -11.95 18.76
CA ALA A 115 1.09 -10.76 18.87
C ALA A 115 -0.20 -10.90 18.05
N LEU A 116 -0.12 -11.46 16.82
CA LEU A 116 -1.29 -11.78 16.00
C LEU A 116 -2.19 -12.81 16.69
N ALA A 117 -1.62 -13.93 17.18
CA ALA A 117 -2.36 -14.96 17.90
C ALA A 117 -3.06 -14.40 19.13
N ARG A 118 -2.39 -13.55 19.92
CA ARG A 118 -2.96 -12.88 21.09
C ARG A 118 -4.13 -11.97 20.70
N ALA A 119 -3.98 -11.18 19.63
CA ALA A 119 -5.00 -10.25 19.16
C ALA A 119 -6.22 -10.97 18.55
N LEU A 120 -6.04 -12.19 18.04
CA LEU A 120 -7.11 -13.02 17.43
C LEU A 120 -7.73 -14.01 18.42
N ALA A 121 -7.13 -14.22 19.60
CA ALA A 121 -7.53 -15.28 20.53
C ALA A 121 -9.00 -15.20 20.96
N TYR A 122 -9.57 -14.02 21.07
CA TYR A 122 -10.94 -13.78 21.53
C TYR A 122 -11.95 -13.49 20.41
N ASP A 123 -11.62 -13.82 19.16
CA ASP A 123 -12.46 -13.65 17.98
C ASP A 123 -12.97 -12.22 17.78
N PRO A 124 -12.06 -11.22 17.64
CA PRO A 124 -12.45 -9.82 17.50
C PRO A 124 -13.19 -9.58 16.17
N PRO A 125 -14.21 -8.69 16.13
CA PRO A 125 -14.87 -8.31 14.89
C PRO A 125 -13.97 -7.53 13.93
N VAL A 126 -12.98 -6.83 14.47
CA VAL A 126 -12.00 -6.03 13.72
C VAL A 126 -10.60 -6.25 14.30
N LEU A 127 -9.62 -6.46 13.42
CA LEU A 127 -8.20 -6.51 13.78
C LEU A 127 -7.51 -5.25 13.26
N LEU A 128 -6.87 -4.51 14.17
CA LEU A 128 -6.10 -3.30 13.90
C LEU A 128 -4.61 -3.63 13.92
N LEU A 129 -3.88 -3.27 12.87
CA LEU A 129 -2.46 -3.58 12.70
C LEU A 129 -1.69 -2.27 12.45
N ASP A 130 -0.86 -1.85 13.41
CA ASP A 130 -0.07 -0.63 13.30
C ASP A 130 1.36 -0.94 12.89
N GLU A 131 1.70 -0.74 11.62
CA GLU A 131 3.01 -1.00 11.00
C GLU A 131 3.65 -2.35 11.42
N PRO A 132 2.95 -3.47 11.34
CA PRO A 132 3.41 -4.72 11.94
C PRO A 132 4.69 -5.27 11.32
N PHE A 133 5.06 -4.87 10.09
CA PHE A 133 6.22 -5.39 9.38
C PHE A 133 7.46 -4.47 9.42
N SER A 134 7.38 -3.31 10.07
CA SER A 134 8.43 -2.28 10.05
C SER A 134 9.78 -2.76 10.60
N ALA A 135 9.77 -3.69 11.57
CA ALA A 135 10.99 -4.21 12.21
C ALA A 135 11.54 -5.49 11.54
N LEU A 136 10.97 -5.95 10.41
CA LEU A 136 11.35 -7.20 9.75
C LEU A 136 12.30 -6.97 8.58
N ASP A 137 13.25 -7.90 8.37
CA ASP A 137 14.02 -7.96 7.14
C ASP A 137 13.13 -8.32 5.92
N LYS A 138 13.67 -8.13 4.71
CA LYS A 138 12.92 -8.30 3.45
C LYS A 138 12.33 -9.71 3.28
N ASN A 139 13.08 -10.76 3.62
CA ASN A 139 12.63 -12.13 3.42
C ASN A 139 11.53 -12.50 4.41
N LEU A 140 11.73 -12.16 5.68
CA LEU A 140 10.77 -12.41 6.74
C LEU A 140 9.49 -11.60 6.54
N ARG A 141 9.61 -10.36 6.03
CA ARG A 141 8.47 -9.49 5.69
C ARG A 141 7.56 -10.16 4.66
N GLY A 142 8.12 -10.71 3.55
CA GLY A 142 7.33 -11.44 2.54
C GLY A 142 6.58 -12.63 3.13
N GLN A 143 7.23 -13.45 3.96
CA GLN A 143 6.59 -14.58 4.64
C GLN A 143 5.44 -14.13 5.56
N MET A 144 5.62 -13.02 6.28
CA MET A 144 4.60 -12.50 7.18
C MET A 144 3.42 -11.87 6.44
N GLN A 145 3.66 -11.25 5.28
CA GLN A 145 2.58 -10.76 4.40
C GLN A 145 1.70 -11.93 3.91
N ASP A 146 2.31 -13.02 3.46
CA ASP A 146 1.57 -14.21 3.05
C ASP A 146 0.78 -14.84 4.21
N GLU A 147 1.35 -14.86 5.41
CA GLU A 147 0.70 -15.34 6.61
C GLU A 147 -0.51 -14.49 7.00
N VAL A 148 -0.38 -13.16 7.01
CA VAL A 148 -1.49 -12.24 7.33
C VAL A 148 -2.59 -12.36 6.27
N ARG A 149 -2.23 -12.51 4.97
CA ARG A 149 -3.19 -12.75 3.90
C ARG A 149 -3.94 -14.06 4.08
N ARG A 150 -3.24 -15.14 4.49
CA ARG A 150 -3.83 -16.45 4.78
C ARG A 150 -4.83 -16.33 5.94
N LEU A 151 -4.40 -15.74 7.06
CA LEU A 151 -5.25 -15.55 8.24
C LEU A 151 -6.51 -14.72 7.93
N HIS A 152 -6.38 -13.63 7.16
CA HIS A 152 -7.53 -12.83 6.74
C HIS A 152 -8.56 -13.65 5.95
N ARG A 153 -8.09 -14.48 4.99
CA ARG A 153 -8.97 -15.34 4.17
C ARG A 153 -9.66 -16.43 5.00
N GLU A 154 -8.94 -17.02 5.96
CA GLU A 154 -9.47 -18.12 6.79
C GLU A 154 -10.46 -17.62 7.82
N LEU A 155 -10.22 -16.44 8.41
CA LEU A 155 -11.05 -15.90 9.49
C LEU A 155 -12.23 -15.06 8.99
N GLY A 156 -12.10 -14.42 7.82
CA GLY A 156 -13.10 -13.49 7.31
C GLY A 156 -13.31 -12.23 8.18
N THR A 157 -12.44 -11.99 9.15
CA THR A 157 -12.47 -10.81 10.03
C THR A 157 -12.05 -9.56 9.26
N THR A 158 -12.62 -8.41 9.59
CA THR A 158 -12.19 -7.13 9.02
C THR A 158 -10.82 -6.73 9.55
N PHE A 159 -9.86 -6.45 8.65
CA PHE A 159 -8.52 -5.96 9.01
C PHE A 159 -8.38 -4.49 8.63
N VAL A 160 -7.87 -3.68 9.56
CA VAL A 160 -7.42 -2.30 9.30
C VAL A 160 -5.92 -2.26 9.54
N PHE A 161 -5.18 -2.03 8.48
CA PHE A 161 -3.73 -2.14 8.44
C PHE A 161 -3.09 -0.78 8.16
N VAL A 162 -2.14 -0.36 8.97
CA VAL A 162 -1.36 0.87 8.75
C VAL A 162 0.01 0.50 8.21
N THR A 163 0.41 1.17 7.15
CA THR A 163 1.76 1.08 6.60
C THR A 163 2.16 2.39 5.90
N HIS A 164 3.46 2.58 5.72
CA HIS A 164 4.03 3.57 4.80
C HIS A 164 4.63 2.91 3.54
N ASP A 165 4.62 1.58 3.46
CA ASP A 165 5.13 0.80 2.33
C ASP A 165 4.01 0.59 1.29
N GLN A 166 4.23 1.14 0.09
CA GLN A 166 3.26 1.07 -1.02
C GLN A 166 3.07 -0.37 -1.51
N SER A 167 4.13 -1.16 -1.52
CA SER A 167 4.08 -2.55 -2.00
C SER A 167 3.23 -3.42 -1.07
N GLU A 168 3.30 -3.19 0.24
CA GLU A 168 2.45 -3.85 1.22
C GLU A 168 0.97 -3.50 1.00
N ALA A 169 0.68 -2.20 0.86
CA ALA A 169 -0.68 -1.73 0.65
C ALA A 169 -1.29 -2.30 -0.65
N LEU A 170 -0.55 -2.26 -1.76
CA LEU A 170 -1.05 -2.76 -3.04
C LEU A 170 -1.21 -4.29 -3.05
N ALA A 171 -0.35 -5.04 -2.32
CA ALA A 171 -0.36 -6.49 -2.34
C ALA A 171 -1.40 -7.14 -1.40
N LEU A 172 -1.74 -6.49 -0.27
CA LEU A 172 -2.55 -7.11 0.79
C LEU A 172 -4.02 -6.67 0.76
N SER A 173 -4.30 -5.47 0.26
CA SER A 173 -5.56 -4.79 0.56
C SER A 173 -6.69 -5.13 -0.40
N SER A 174 -7.91 -5.14 0.12
CA SER A 174 -9.14 -5.02 -0.68
C SER A 174 -9.33 -3.58 -1.14
N ARG A 175 -9.09 -2.62 -0.23
CA ARG A 175 -9.05 -1.17 -0.52
C ARG A 175 -7.88 -0.51 0.20
N VAL A 176 -7.38 0.57 -0.41
CA VAL A 176 -6.35 1.44 0.15
C VAL A 176 -6.94 2.82 0.39
N ALA A 177 -6.77 3.33 1.61
CA ALA A 177 -7.11 4.69 2.01
C ALA A 177 -5.82 5.51 2.12
N ILE A 178 -5.66 6.51 1.26
CA ILE A 178 -4.44 7.31 1.16
C ILE A 178 -4.60 8.60 1.96
N PHE A 179 -3.69 8.82 2.91
CA PHE A 179 -3.68 9.98 3.79
C PHE A 179 -2.52 10.93 3.48
N GLU A 180 -2.83 12.22 3.48
CA GLU A 180 -1.85 13.30 3.45
C GLU A 180 -2.22 14.37 4.48
N ARG A 181 -1.28 14.72 5.39
CA ARG A 181 -1.45 15.82 6.37
C ARG A 181 -2.79 15.79 7.13
N GLY A 182 -3.20 14.60 7.55
CA GLY A 182 -4.45 14.40 8.28
C GLY A 182 -5.72 14.35 7.42
N VAL A 183 -5.59 14.46 6.10
CA VAL A 183 -6.71 14.44 5.16
C VAL A 183 -6.72 13.15 4.34
N LEU A 184 -7.87 12.53 4.22
CA LEU A 184 -8.10 11.39 3.34
C LEU A 184 -8.19 11.87 1.89
N GLN A 185 -7.21 11.48 1.06
CA GLN A 185 -7.12 11.90 -0.33
C GLN A 185 -7.93 11.02 -1.29
N GLN A 186 -7.86 9.70 -1.09
CA GLN A 186 -8.56 8.72 -1.94
C GLN A 186 -8.75 7.40 -1.19
N VAL A 187 -9.87 6.70 -1.47
CA VAL A 187 -10.11 5.32 -1.03
C VAL A 187 -10.62 4.53 -2.22
N ALA A 188 -9.88 3.51 -2.65
CA ALA A 188 -10.33 2.60 -3.71
C ALA A 188 -9.55 1.27 -3.68
N ALA A 189 -9.91 0.33 -4.56
CA ALA A 189 -9.13 -0.89 -4.78
C ALA A 189 -7.69 -0.57 -5.22
N PRO A 190 -6.69 -1.40 -4.87
CA PRO A 190 -5.27 -1.18 -5.19
C PRO A 190 -5.01 -0.78 -6.65
N LYS A 191 -5.54 -1.54 -7.59
CA LYS A 191 -5.42 -1.24 -9.02
C LYS A 191 -5.98 0.15 -9.35
N HIS A 192 -7.13 0.50 -8.79
CA HIS A 192 -7.78 1.78 -9.08
C HIS A 192 -6.99 2.99 -8.55
N VAL A 193 -6.47 2.94 -7.31
CA VAL A 193 -5.66 4.05 -6.77
C VAL A 193 -4.37 4.25 -7.55
N TYR A 194 -3.79 3.18 -8.09
CA TYR A 194 -2.55 3.21 -8.87
C TYR A 194 -2.78 3.75 -10.30
N GLU A 195 -3.78 3.21 -11.01
CA GLU A 195 -4.07 3.56 -12.40
C GLU A 195 -4.88 4.86 -12.54
N ARG A 196 -5.68 5.19 -11.51
CA ARG A 196 -6.61 6.34 -11.51
C ARG A 196 -6.44 7.19 -10.25
N PRO A 197 -5.28 7.80 -10.04
CA PRO A 197 -5.06 8.69 -8.90
C PRO A 197 -6.00 9.89 -8.96
N ALA A 198 -6.57 10.25 -7.82
CA ALA A 198 -7.53 11.35 -7.71
C ALA A 198 -6.86 12.74 -7.86
N ASN A 199 -5.56 12.82 -7.56
CA ASN A 199 -4.79 14.06 -7.63
C ASN A 199 -3.29 13.77 -7.79
N ARG A 200 -2.52 14.84 -7.99
CA ARG A 200 -1.06 14.76 -8.19
C ARG A 200 -0.34 14.10 -7.01
N PHE A 201 -0.74 14.41 -5.77
CA PHE A 201 -0.13 13.80 -4.60
C PHE A 201 -0.26 12.28 -4.62
N VAL A 202 -1.46 11.76 -4.87
CA VAL A 202 -1.70 10.30 -4.94
C VAL A 202 -0.89 9.67 -6.06
N ALA A 203 -0.82 10.34 -7.23
CA ALA A 203 -0.05 9.88 -8.37
C ALA A 203 1.44 9.73 -8.06
N GLU A 204 2.06 10.77 -7.49
CA GLU A 204 3.48 10.82 -7.11
C GLU A 204 3.79 9.93 -5.91
N PHE A 205 2.86 9.81 -4.95
CA PHE A 205 3.05 9.02 -3.75
C PHE A 205 3.04 7.51 -4.02
N LEU A 206 2.28 7.03 -5.00
CA LEU A 206 2.15 5.58 -5.30
C LEU A 206 3.25 5.02 -6.22
N GLY A 207 4.30 5.75 -6.46
CA GLY A 207 5.45 5.33 -7.27
C GLY A 207 5.81 6.36 -8.34
N ASP A 208 6.83 6.03 -9.10
CA ASP A 208 7.33 6.90 -10.16
C ASP A 208 6.24 7.20 -11.19
N ILE A 209 6.17 8.46 -11.63
CA ILE A 209 5.20 8.91 -12.63
C ILE A 209 5.78 10.09 -13.43
N ASN A 210 5.54 10.08 -14.72
CA ASN A 210 5.87 11.20 -15.59
C ASN A 210 4.69 12.17 -15.61
N ILE A 211 4.94 13.45 -15.33
CA ILE A 211 3.93 14.50 -15.37
C ILE A 211 4.32 15.49 -16.49
N LEU A 212 3.54 15.45 -17.56
CA LEU A 212 3.72 16.27 -18.74
C LEU A 212 2.83 17.51 -18.63
N PRO A 213 3.37 18.73 -18.52
CA PRO A 213 2.56 19.94 -18.56
C PRO A 213 1.95 20.13 -19.94
N LEU A 214 0.65 20.32 -19.98
CA LEU A 214 -0.11 20.40 -21.24
C LEU A 214 -0.51 21.83 -21.58
N SER A 215 -0.64 22.12 -22.87
CA SER A 215 -1.35 23.27 -23.41
C SER A 215 -2.42 22.81 -24.41
N ASP A 216 -3.36 23.72 -24.74
CA ASP A 216 -4.37 23.52 -25.78
C ASP A 216 -5.19 22.22 -25.64
N VAL A 217 -5.61 21.92 -24.39
CA VAL A 217 -6.44 20.73 -24.14
C VAL A 217 -7.83 20.91 -24.73
N THR A 218 -8.19 20.03 -25.65
CA THR A 218 -9.51 20.00 -26.31
C THR A 218 -10.13 18.62 -26.17
N THR A 219 -11.39 18.55 -25.77
CA THR A 219 -12.13 17.29 -25.64
C THR A 219 -13.14 17.16 -26.78
N SER A 220 -13.17 16.02 -27.44
CA SER A 220 -14.11 15.71 -28.50
C SER A 220 -14.55 14.26 -28.46
N GLY A 221 -15.84 14.03 -28.25
CA GLY A 221 -16.38 12.66 -28.12
C GLY A 221 -15.76 11.86 -26.97
N SER A 222 -15.21 10.68 -27.26
CA SER A 222 -14.58 9.77 -26.28
C SER A 222 -13.07 10.02 -26.09
N GLY A 223 -12.52 11.08 -26.67
CA GLY A 223 -11.09 11.37 -26.59
C GLY A 223 -10.79 12.83 -26.34
N SER A 224 -9.56 13.10 -25.96
CA SER A 224 -9.00 14.44 -25.81
C SER A 224 -7.73 14.57 -26.64
N LYS A 225 -7.45 15.79 -27.08
CA LYS A 225 -6.17 16.17 -27.68
C LYS A 225 -5.55 17.24 -26.82
N ALA A 226 -4.25 17.16 -26.65
CA ALA A 226 -3.48 18.16 -25.93
C ALA A 226 -2.14 18.39 -26.62
N THR A 227 -1.51 19.51 -26.32
CA THR A 227 -0.18 19.83 -26.83
C THR A 227 0.83 19.74 -25.70
N PHE A 228 1.95 19.06 -25.97
CA PHE A 228 3.12 19.03 -25.10
C PHE A 228 4.35 19.39 -25.92
N GLU A 229 5.05 20.47 -25.56
CA GLU A 229 6.24 20.98 -26.28
C GLU A 229 6.05 21.07 -27.83
N GLY A 230 4.86 21.52 -28.27
CA GLY A 230 4.51 21.64 -29.69
C GLY A 230 4.09 20.33 -30.38
N GLN A 231 4.09 19.21 -29.64
CA GLN A 231 3.64 17.92 -30.19
C GLN A 231 2.20 17.64 -29.77
N SER A 232 1.39 17.14 -30.68
CA SER A 232 0.00 16.77 -30.41
C SER A 232 -0.06 15.38 -29.81
N LEU A 233 -0.68 15.28 -28.64
CA LEU A 233 -0.95 14.03 -27.92
C LEU A 233 -2.43 13.65 -28.10
N GLN A 234 -2.68 12.35 -28.27
CA GLN A 234 -4.01 11.76 -28.27
C GLN A 234 -4.26 11.11 -26.90
N ILE A 235 -5.40 11.36 -26.31
CA ILE A 235 -5.73 10.81 -24.99
C ILE A 235 -7.13 10.19 -25.10
N THR A 236 -7.20 8.86 -24.96
CA THR A 236 -8.43 8.07 -25.12
C THR A 236 -8.76 7.31 -23.84
N GLY A 237 -9.86 6.55 -23.84
CA GLY A 237 -10.30 5.79 -22.68
C GLY A 237 -10.98 6.66 -21.64
N ASP A 238 -10.57 6.54 -20.37
CA ASP A 238 -11.09 7.32 -19.25
C ASP A 238 -9.94 8.08 -18.55
N PRO A 239 -9.45 9.18 -19.14
CA PRO A 239 -8.33 9.93 -18.60
C PRO A 239 -8.70 10.80 -17.38
N GLY A 240 -9.97 10.86 -17.00
CA GLY A 240 -10.50 11.78 -16.00
C GLY A 240 -10.91 13.14 -16.59
N ALA A 241 -11.25 14.08 -15.73
CA ALA A 241 -11.57 15.45 -16.15
C ALA A 241 -10.33 16.11 -16.78
N PRO A 242 -10.49 16.90 -17.86
CA PRO A 242 -9.39 17.63 -18.48
C PRO A 242 -8.64 18.47 -17.46
N GLY A 243 -7.31 18.34 -17.43
CA GLY A 243 -6.39 19.05 -16.55
C GLY A 243 -5.23 19.66 -17.31
N GLN A 244 -4.36 20.37 -16.60
CA GLN A 244 -3.19 21.02 -17.17
C GLN A 244 -1.95 20.10 -17.25
N SER A 245 -2.09 18.86 -16.81
CA SER A 245 -0.99 17.89 -16.83
C SER A 245 -1.52 16.52 -17.22
N LEU A 246 -0.70 15.77 -17.96
CA LEU A 246 -0.92 14.35 -18.25
C LEU A 246 0.07 13.52 -17.43
N ALA A 247 -0.43 12.63 -16.64
CA ALA A 247 0.36 11.66 -15.87
C ALA A 247 0.46 10.35 -16.64
N VAL A 248 1.69 9.84 -16.83
CA VAL A 248 1.96 8.55 -17.47
C VAL A 248 2.98 7.76 -16.67
N ARG A 249 2.65 6.50 -16.33
CA ARG A 249 3.56 5.63 -15.59
C ARG A 249 4.77 5.22 -16.44
N PRO A 250 5.98 5.12 -15.83
CA PRO A 250 7.21 4.72 -16.54
C PRO A 250 7.12 3.37 -17.27
N GLU A 251 6.40 2.41 -16.71
CA GLU A 251 6.19 1.07 -17.29
C GLU A 251 5.23 1.05 -18.49
N HIS A 252 4.44 2.10 -18.69
CA HIS A 252 3.59 2.25 -19.86
C HIS A 252 4.30 2.90 -21.05
N MET A 253 5.52 3.39 -20.83
CA MET A 253 6.33 4.04 -21.83
C MET A 253 7.32 3.05 -22.47
N ALA A 254 7.48 3.14 -23.77
CA ALA A 254 8.42 2.33 -24.54
C ALA A 254 9.49 3.22 -25.20
N LEU A 255 10.75 2.74 -25.14
CA LEU A 255 11.86 3.38 -25.81
C LEU A 255 11.90 2.99 -27.29
N GLN A 256 12.08 3.96 -28.18
CA GLN A 256 12.28 3.77 -29.61
C GLN A 256 13.49 4.56 -30.10
N MET A 257 14.25 3.96 -31.01
CA MET A 257 15.45 4.57 -31.57
C MET A 257 15.14 5.54 -32.74
N THR A 258 13.94 5.46 -33.30
CA THR A 258 13.45 6.29 -34.40
C THR A 258 12.06 6.82 -34.09
N ALA A 259 11.70 7.95 -34.70
CA ALA A 259 10.35 8.51 -34.56
C ALA A 259 9.30 7.50 -35.01
N PRO A 260 8.29 7.18 -34.18
CA PRO A 260 7.19 6.31 -34.60
C PRO A 260 6.32 6.99 -35.67
N ALA A 261 5.70 6.18 -36.50
CA ALA A 261 4.83 6.69 -37.60
C ALA A 261 3.49 7.26 -37.07
N GLY A 262 3.15 7.09 -35.82
CA GLY A 262 1.91 7.58 -35.18
C GLY A 262 1.82 7.22 -33.70
N GLY A 263 0.73 7.66 -33.04
CA GLY A 263 0.52 7.52 -31.61
C GLY A 263 1.23 8.60 -30.79
N ASN A 264 1.12 8.49 -29.47
CA ASN A 264 1.83 9.39 -28.55
C ASN A 264 3.31 9.08 -28.54
N ALA A 265 4.13 10.05 -28.90
CA ALA A 265 5.58 9.94 -28.81
C ALA A 265 6.23 11.29 -28.63
N ILE A 266 7.27 11.35 -27.85
CA ILE A 266 8.06 12.56 -27.60
C ILE A 266 9.54 12.26 -27.80
N ALA A 267 10.27 13.20 -28.40
CA ALA A 267 11.71 13.15 -28.49
C ALA A 267 12.31 13.41 -27.10
N ALA A 268 13.37 12.69 -26.76
CA ALA A 268 14.06 12.87 -25.50
C ALA A 268 15.55 12.53 -25.67
N ASN A 269 16.38 13.08 -24.79
CA ASN A 269 17.78 12.73 -24.68
C ASN A 269 18.00 11.86 -23.45
N LEU A 270 18.66 10.73 -23.62
CA LEU A 270 19.04 9.85 -22.52
C LEU A 270 20.06 10.56 -21.63
N ARG A 271 19.78 10.64 -20.32
CA ARG A 271 20.67 11.23 -19.32
C ARG A 271 21.44 10.17 -18.57
N ASP A 272 20.73 9.13 -18.10
CA ASP A 272 21.31 8.10 -17.27
C ASP A 272 20.59 6.76 -17.43
N LEU A 273 21.29 5.68 -17.08
CA LEU A 273 20.85 4.29 -17.09
C LEU A 273 21.14 3.67 -15.72
N THR A 274 20.11 3.36 -14.94
CA THR A 274 20.26 2.71 -13.64
C THR A 274 19.86 1.25 -13.74
N TYR A 275 20.83 0.34 -13.60
CA TYR A 275 20.61 -1.10 -13.60
C TYR A 275 20.03 -1.57 -12.26
N LEU A 276 18.84 -2.17 -12.27
CA LEU A 276 18.13 -2.68 -11.09
C LEU A 276 17.93 -4.21 -11.15
N GLY A 277 18.78 -4.92 -11.87
CA GLY A 277 18.66 -6.36 -12.07
C GLY A 277 17.74 -6.72 -13.24
N ALA A 278 16.55 -7.22 -12.99
CA ALA A 278 15.59 -7.59 -14.03
C ALA A 278 15.03 -6.38 -14.81
N GLN A 279 15.05 -5.21 -14.22
CA GLN A 279 14.61 -3.95 -14.82
C GLN A 279 15.79 -2.98 -14.93
N THR A 280 15.75 -2.13 -15.95
CA THR A 280 16.62 -0.95 -16.10
C THR A 280 15.75 0.29 -16.13
N GLN A 281 16.08 1.26 -15.30
CA GLN A 281 15.46 2.57 -15.26
C GLN A 281 16.28 3.55 -16.10
N LEU A 282 15.60 4.26 -16.98
CA LEU A 282 16.19 5.28 -17.83
C LEU A 282 15.70 6.64 -17.38
N THR A 283 16.64 7.54 -17.14
CA THR A 283 16.35 8.96 -16.91
C THR A 283 16.60 9.72 -18.20
N LEU A 284 15.59 10.42 -18.69
CA LEU A 284 15.61 11.16 -19.95
C LEU A 284 15.22 12.62 -19.70
N SER A 285 15.46 13.45 -20.69
CA SER A 285 15.07 14.86 -20.68
C SER A 285 14.55 15.24 -22.07
N THR A 286 13.39 15.88 -22.13
CA THR A 286 12.84 16.43 -23.36
C THR A 286 13.65 17.64 -23.85
N PRO A 287 13.43 18.13 -25.09
CA PRO A 287 14.02 19.39 -25.55
C PRO A 287 13.74 20.59 -24.67
N GLY A 288 12.54 20.66 -24.07
CA GLY A 288 12.16 21.67 -23.06
C GLY A 288 12.67 21.41 -21.64
N ASN A 289 13.57 20.44 -21.45
CA ASN A 289 14.13 20.03 -20.16
C ASN A 289 13.11 19.44 -19.15
N VAL A 290 12.00 18.95 -19.61
CA VAL A 290 11.09 18.17 -18.74
C VAL A 290 11.72 16.81 -18.48
N PRO A 291 11.90 16.41 -17.19
CA PRO A 291 12.45 15.11 -16.88
C PRO A 291 11.45 14.01 -17.17
N LEU A 292 11.92 12.91 -17.74
CA LEU A 292 11.14 11.70 -17.97
C LEU A 292 11.87 10.49 -17.38
N MET A 293 11.08 9.57 -16.88
CA MET A 293 11.52 8.28 -16.39
C MET A 293 10.85 7.17 -17.18
N LEU A 294 11.62 6.17 -17.57
CA LEU A 294 11.13 4.97 -18.23
C LEU A 294 11.69 3.75 -17.54
N SER A 295 10.86 2.75 -17.32
CA SER A 295 11.28 1.48 -16.75
C SER A 295 11.01 0.35 -17.73
N MET A 296 12.03 -0.43 -18.06
CA MET A 296 11.91 -1.53 -19.02
C MET A 296 12.71 -2.76 -18.58
N PRO A 297 12.32 -3.97 -19.04
CA PRO A 297 13.10 -5.16 -18.79
C PRO A 297 14.54 -5.01 -19.30
N THR A 298 15.53 -5.33 -18.48
CA THR A 298 16.96 -5.20 -18.84
C THR A 298 17.29 -5.97 -20.13
N ALA A 299 16.66 -7.13 -20.33
CA ALA A 299 16.87 -7.94 -21.54
C ALA A 299 16.31 -7.30 -22.83
N ALA A 300 15.42 -6.30 -22.71
CA ALA A 300 14.83 -5.57 -23.84
C ALA A 300 15.56 -4.25 -24.14
N LEU A 301 16.63 -3.95 -23.41
CA LEU A 301 17.40 -2.72 -23.61
C LEU A 301 18.14 -2.76 -24.96
N PRO A 302 17.95 -1.76 -25.84
CA PRO A 302 18.68 -1.70 -27.11
C PRO A 302 20.19 -1.66 -26.91
N SER A 303 20.94 -2.43 -27.71
CA SER A 303 22.40 -2.38 -27.70
C SER A 303 22.91 -1.03 -28.20
N GLY A 304 23.97 -0.51 -27.57
CA GLY A 304 24.60 0.72 -28.01
C GLY A 304 23.97 2.03 -27.49
N LEU A 305 23.03 1.95 -26.56
CA LEU A 305 22.56 3.17 -25.87
C LEU A 305 23.70 3.80 -25.05
N THR A 306 23.95 5.07 -25.33
CA THR A 306 24.95 5.87 -24.61
C THR A 306 24.31 7.13 -24.06
N PRO A 307 24.83 7.69 -22.95
CA PRO A 307 24.39 9.01 -22.46
C PRO A 307 24.40 10.05 -23.60
N ASN A 308 23.39 10.93 -23.59
CA ASN A 308 23.07 11.92 -24.62
C ASN A 308 22.56 11.37 -25.97
N ALA A 309 22.32 10.05 -26.10
CA ALA A 309 21.65 9.52 -27.28
C ALA A 309 20.24 10.14 -27.39
N GLN A 310 19.91 10.59 -28.59
CA GLN A 310 18.55 11.03 -28.93
C GLN A 310 17.66 9.80 -29.16
N VAL A 311 16.54 9.74 -28.48
CA VAL A 311 15.60 8.62 -28.49
C VAL A 311 14.16 9.16 -28.57
N TRP A 312 13.22 8.27 -28.77
CA TRP A 312 11.79 8.55 -28.67
C TRP A 312 11.18 7.76 -27.54
N VAL A 313 10.28 8.40 -26.79
CA VAL A 313 9.47 7.77 -25.75
C VAL A 313 8.03 7.75 -26.23
N ALA A 314 7.47 6.57 -26.39
CA ALA A 314 6.13 6.36 -26.92
C ALA A 314 5.25 5.62 -25.91
N TRP A 315 3.95 5.91 -25.91
CA TRP A 315 2.97 5.20 -25.08
C TRP A 315 1.60 5.13 -25.77
N PRO A 316 0.75 4.14 -25.41
CA PRO A 316 -0.61 4.01 -25.92
C PRO A 316 -1.49 5.21 -25.52
N ASP A 317 -2.45 5.58 -26.38
CA ASP A 317 -3.32 6.73 -26.18
C ASP A 317 -4.22 6.61 -24.93
N ASP A 318 -4.46 5.38 -24.45
CA ASP A 318 -5.29 5.06 -23.29
C ASP A 318 -4.51 4.97 -21.96
N GLN A 319 -3.19 5.16 -22.01
CA GLN A 319 -2.27 5.05 -20.86
C GLN A 319 -1.87 6.41 -20.27
N GLY A 320 -2.77 7.35 -20.26
CA GLY A 320 -2.55 8.67 -19.68
C GLY A 320 -3.72 9.12 -18.81
N ARG A 321 -3.42 9.87 -17.74
CA ARG A 321 -4.44 10.45 -16.87
C ARG A 321 -4.22 11.93 -16.68
N PHE A 322 -5.29 12.72 -16.81
CA PHE A 322 -5.28 14.14 -16.43
C PHE A 322 -5.17 14.31 -14.91
N LEU A 323 -4.36 15.29 -14.50
CA LEU A 323 -4.18 15.73 -13.11
C LEU A 323 -4.36 17.24 -12.99
#